data_b64d02b7514397b903f98dfd5b1a9487
#
_entry.id   b64d02b7514397b903f98dfd5b1a9487
#
_cell.length_a   1.000
_cell.length_b   1.000
_cell.length_c   1.000
_cell.angle_alpha   90.00
_cell.angle_beta   90.00
_cell.angle_gamma   90.00
#
_symmetry.space_group_name_H-M   'P 1'
#
loop_
_entity.id
_entity.type
_entity.pdbx_description
1 polymer ?
#
loop_
_entity_poly.entity_id
_entity_poly.type
_entity_poly.pdbx_seq_one_letter_code
_entity_poly.pdbx_strand_id
1 'polypeptide(L)'
;MHSSDQKRVAVLMATYNGECWIEEQLKSIIEQKDVDISIFISDDLSTDNTLNICEEFQLSYPSIINILPSVNKFGGAGKNFYRLIKDVDLENYDYICFSDQDDIWYKDKIKNAIDCLVFNNANCYSSNVIAYYPSGRKNLVDKAQSQTQFDYFFEAAGPGCTYVIKKETLIEFKKFIINNKNAAQDICLHDWFLYSFARTRNYSWYIDRKPTMLYRQHENNQVGANISFKAKYKRLGLVRNKWYRKEVTKIANALADDSFVNNQLGKGYIGNLILALSFWKLRRKKAD
;
A
#
# COMPACT_ATOMS: atom_id res chain seq x y z
N MET A 1 15.29 25.89 -14.46
CA MET A 1 15.57 24.92 -15.56
C MET A 1 15.12 23.56 -15.07
N HIS A 2 13.93 23.11 -15.42
CA HIS A 2 13.55 21.72 -15.20
C HIS A 2 14.38 20.87 -16.16
N SER A 3 15.23 20.02 -15.63
CA SER A 3 15.98 19.04 -16.44
C SER A 3 14.93 18.10 -17.05
N SER A 4 14.94 17.99 -18.38
CA SER A 4 14.02 17.14 -19.17
C SER A 4 14.16 15.64 -18.89
N ASP A 5 14.83 15.26 -17.81
CA ASP A 5 15.24 13.87 -17.49
C ASP A 5 14.73 13.37 -16.12
N GLN A 6 14.11 14.25 -15.29
CA GLN A 6 13.55 13.83 -14.01
C GLN A 6 12.23 13.08 -14.19
N LYS A 7 12.12 11.92 -13.50
CA LYS A 7 10.88 11.11 -13.52
C LYS A 7 9.77 11.79 -12.75
N ARG A 8 8.60 11.90 -13.35
CA ARG A 8 7.40 12.47 -12.73
C ARG A 8 6.69 11.42 -11.89
N VAL A 9 6.46 11.74 -10.63
CA VAL A 9 5.92 10.81 -9.63
C VAL A 9 4.68 11.39 -8.97
N ALA A 10 3.57 10.67 -9.06
CA ALA A 10 2.38 10.97 -8.27
C ALA A 10 2.44 10.22 -6.93
N VAL A 11 2.33 10.95 -5.82
CA VAL A 11 2.21 10.38 -4.48
C VAL A 11 0.75 10.48 -4.05
N LEU A 12 0.08 9.36 -3.89
CA LEU A 12 -1.29 9.25 -3.43
C LEU A 12 -1.29 9.09 -1.91
N MET A 13 -1.77 10.11 -1.18
CA MET A 13 -1.77 10.16 0.28
C MET A 13 -3.20 10.12 0.81
N ALA A 14 -3.50 9.14 1.66
CA ALA A 14 -4.75 9.04 2.38
C ALA A 14 -4.59 9.56 3.81
N THR A 15 -5.49 10.48 4.24
CA THR A 15 -5.44 11.08 5.57
C THR A 15 -6.74 10.89 6.34
N TYR A 16 -6.63 10.76 7.67
CA TYR A 16 -7.72 10.80 8.64
C TYR A 16 -7.17 10.97 10.06
N ASN A 17 -7.45 12.10 10.71
CA ASN A 17 -7.03 12.42 12.07
C ASN A 17 -5.53 12.16 12.33
N GLY A 18 -4.68 12.78 11.52
CA GLY A 18 -3.23 12.60 11.52
C GLY A 18 -2.44 13.85 11.92
N GLU A 19 -3.06 14.84 12.58
CA GLU A 19 -2.43 16.14 12.93
C GLU A 19 -1.07 16.00 13.60
N CYS A 20 -0.86 14.92 14.38
CA CYS A 20 0.40 14.71 15.11
C CYS A 20 1.58 14.35 14.21
N TRP A 21 1.36 13.91 12.96
CA TRP A 21 2.40 13.31 12.12
C TRP A 21 2.47 13.85 10.70
N ILE A 22 1.36 14.38 10.18
CA ILE A 22 1.20 14.75 8.77
C ILE A 22 2.25 15.76 8.30
N GLU A 23 2.62 16.70 9.15
CA GLU A 23 3.64 17.70 8.83
C GLU A 23 5.01 17.06 8.55
N GLU A 24 5.46 16.14 9.41
CA GLU A 24 6.73 15.43 9.24
C GLU A 24 6.72 14.54 8.00
N GLN A 25 5.58 13.87 7.73
CA GLN A 25 5.41 13.07 6.56
C GLN A 25 5.47 13.88 5.27
N LEU A 26 4.74 15.00 5.18
CA LEU A 26 4.75 15.88 4.00
C LEU A 26 6.15 16.42 3.72
N LYS A 27 6.86 16.90 4.76
CA LYS A 27 8.26 17.36 4.63
C LYS A 27 9.14 16.25 4.06
N SER A 28 9.03 15.03 4.57
CA SER A 28 9.86 13.90 4.13
C SER A 28 9.61 13.52 2.66
N ILE A 29 8.40 13.75 2.14
CA ILE A 29 8.07 13.53 0.73
C ILE A 29 8.56 14.68 -0.14
N ILE A 30 8.34 15.92 0.26
CA ILE A 30 8.81 17.10 -0.49
C ILE A 30 10.34 17.10 -0.66
N GLU A 31 11.07 16.56 0.33
CA GLU A 31 12.54 16.45 0.31
C GLU A 31 13.10 15.29 -0.52
N GLN A 32 12.28 14.56 -1.26
CA GLN A 32 12.77 13.47 -2.13
C GLN A 32 13.68 14.04 -3.23
N LYS A 33 14.75 13.29 -3.52
CA LYS A 33 15.79 13.74 -4.46
C LYS A 33 15.61 13.13 -5.85
N ASP A 34 16.05 13.89 -6.86
CA ASP A 34 16.18 13.45 -8.25
C ASP A 34 14.88 12.97 -8.90
N VAL A 35 13.73 13.45 -8.42
CA VAL A 35 12.38 13.17 -8.97
C VAL A 35 11.53 14.44 -8.96
N ASP A 36 10.59 14.54 -9.89
CA ASP A 36 9.55 15.57 -9.94
C ASP A 36 8.27 15.02 -9.33
N ILE A 37 7.81 15.63 -8.21
CA ILE A 37 6.76 15.04 -7.36
C ILE A 37 5.50 15.90 -7.41
N SER A 38 4.35 15.22 -7.51
CA SER A 38 3.05 15.80 -7.15
C SER A 38 2.40 14.92 -6.07
N ILE A 39 1.91 15.54 -5.00
CA ILE A 39 1.24 14.88 -3.89
C ILE A 39 -0.27 15.11 -4.03
N PHE A 40 -1.05 14.05 -4.08
CA PHE A 40 -2.51 14.09 -4.09
C PHE A 40 -3.03 13.59 -2.76
N ILE A 41 -3.69 14.48 -2.00
CA ILE A 41 -4.20 14.21 -0.66
C ILE A 41 -5.71 13.98 -0.72
N SER A 42 -6.16 12.88 -0.16
CA SER A 42 -7.57 12.59 0.09
C SER A 42 -7.81 12.46 1.59
N ASP A 43 -8.50 13.44 2.17
CA ASP A 43 -8.90 13.44 3.57
C ASP A 43 -10.25 12.76 3.77
N ASP A 44 -10.35 11.81 4.72
CA ASP A 44 -11.57 11.06 5.05
C ASP A 44 -12.43 11.78 6.10
N LEU A 45 -12.60 13.10 5.96
CA LEU A 45 -13.29 14.00 6.88
C LEU A 45 -12.68 13.97 8.28
N SER A 46 -11.41 14.38 8.38
CA SER A 46 -10.72 14.59 9.66
C SER A 46 -11.46 15.59 10.54
N THR A 47 -11.43 15.36 11.84
CA THR A 47 -12.06 16.21 12.87
C THR A 47 -11.03 16.95 13.72
N ASP A 48 -9.76 16.68 13.50
CA ASP A 48 -8.60 17.35 14.09
C ASP A 48 -8.01 18.39 13.11
N ASN A 49 -6.81 18.87 13.36
CA ASN A 49 -6.17 19.90 12.53
C ASN A 49 -5.51 19.38 11.24
N THR A 50 -5.71 18.10 10.87
CA THR A 50 -5.05 17.46 9.72
C THR A 50 -5.26 18.25 8.43
N LEU A 51 -6.52 18.57 8.10
CA LEU A 51 -6.84 19.26 6.84
C LEU A 51 -6.24 20.67 6.77
N ASN A 52 -6.31 21.43 7.87
CA ASN A 52 -5.72 22.78 7.92
C ASN A 52 -4.21 22.72 7.68
N ILE A 53 -3.49 21.75 8.27
CA ILE A 53 -2.06 21.57 8.03
C ILE A 53 -1.80 21.25 6.54
N CYS A 54 -2.60 20.39 5.93
CA CYS A 54 -2.47 20.09 4.50
C CYS A 54 -2.70 21.34 3.61
N GLU A 55 -3.67 22.17 3.96
CA GLU A 55 -3.97 23.43 3.25
C GLU A 55 -2.83 24.44 3.39
N GLU A 56 -2.22 24.60 4.56
CA GLU A 56 -1.03 25.42 4.78
C GLU A 56 0.15 24.95 3.91
N PHE A 57 0.36 23.64 3.82
CA PHE A 57 1.37 23.08 2.93
C PHE A 57 1.03 23.30 1.44
N GLN A 58 -0.24 23.19 1.05
CA GLN A 58 -0.66 23.50 -0.33
C GLN A 58 -0.40 24.97 -0.68
N LEU A 59 -0.67 25.90 0.23
CA LEU A 59 -0.35 27.32 0.04
C LEU A 59 1.15 27.55 -0.12
N SER A 60 1.98 26.81 0.63
CA SER A 60 3.44 26.92 0.59
C SER A 60 4.05 26.23 -0.64
N TYR A 61 3.42 25.16 -1.14
CA TYR A 61 3.89 24.32 -2.25
C TYR A 61 2.78 24.07 -3.28
N PRO A 62 2.21 25.12 -3.90
CA PRO A 62 1.00 25.00 -4.76
C PRO A 62 1.21 24.18 -6.03
N SER A 63 2.46 24.03 -6.50
CA SER A 63 2.81 23.20 -7.66
C SER A 63 3.01 21.73 -7.32
N ILE A 64 3.13 21.38 -6.03
CA ILE A 64 3.43 20.02 -5.57
C ILE A 64 2.19 19.39 -4.94
N ILE A 65 1.44 20.12 -4.10
CA ILE A 65 0.36 19.58 -3.28
C ILE A 65 -1.01 19.88 -3.89
N ASN A 66 -1.79 18.82 -4.06
CA ASN A 66 -3.14 18.85 -4.59
C ASN A 66 -4.08 18.16 -3.59
N ILE A 67 -4.97 18.91 -2.95
CA ILE A 67 -5.98 18.36 -2.04
C ILE A 67 -7.25 18.08 -2.85
N LEU A 68 -7.73 16.84 -2.83
CA LEU A 68 -8.96 16.46 -3.48
C LEU A 68 -10.16 17.03 -2.71
N PRO A 69 -11.22 17.50 -3.39
CA PRO A 69 -12.40 18.01 -2.72
C PRO A 69 -12.98 17.00 -1.74
N SER A 70 -13.36 17.46 -0.56
CA SER A 70 -14.07 16.61 0.42
C SER A 70 -15.45 16.23 -0.15
N VAL A 71 -15.77 14.93 -0.05
CA VAL A 71 -17.07 14.41 -0.52
C VAL A 71 -17.80 13.71 0.62
N ASN A 72 -17.63 12.41 0.78
CA ASN A 72 -18.25 11.61 1.82
C ASN A 72 -17.17 10.88 2.64
N LYS A 73 -17.50 10.51 3.87
CA LYS A 73 -16.63 9.66 4.68
C LYS A 73 -16.52 8.25 4.06
N PHE A 74 -15.31 7.82 3.79
CA PHE A 74 -15.04 6.48 3.22
C PHE A 74 -15.01 5.41 4.31
N GLY A 75 -14.59 5.79 5.52
CA GLY A 75 -14.58 4.92 6.70
C GLY A 75 -13.43 3.93 6.73
N GLY A 76 -12.29 4.30 6.15
CA GLY A 76 -11.07 3.52 6.26
C GLY A 76 -10.05 3.79 5.12
N ALA A 77 -8.77 3.60 5.45
CA ALA A 77 -7.66 3.93 4.55
C ALA A 77 -7.78 3.22 3.18
N GLY A 78 -8.11 1.94 3.12
CA GLY A 78 -8.24 1.20 1.86
C GLY A 78 -9.25 1.84 0.90
N LYS A 79 -10.42 2.23 1.40
CA LYS A 79 -11.45 2.91 0.59
C LYS A 79 -11.00 4.29 0.14
N ASN A 80 -10.29 5.01 0.98
CA ASN A 80 -9.73 6.31 0.67
C ASN A 80 -8.64 6.20 -0.42
N PHE A 81 -7.79 5.16 -0.37
CA PHE A 81 -6.84 4.86 -1.46
C PHE A 81 -7.55 4.47 -2.77
N TYR A 82 -8.65 3.71 -2.73
CA TYR A 82 -9.42 3.42 -3.95
C TYR A 82 -10.02 4.69 -4.57
N ARG A 83 -10.41 5.66 -3.75
CA ARG A 83 -10.81 6.99 -4.24
C ARG A 83 -9.64 7.67 -4.97
N LEU A 84 -8.48 7.78 -4.33
CA LEU A 84 -7.28 8.37 -4.93
C LEU A 84 -6.94 7.73 -6.27
N ILE A 85 -6.92 6.39 -6.33
CA ILE A 85 -6.64 5.67 -7.57
C ILE A 85 -7.67 5.99 -8.65
N LYS A 86 -8.96 6.13 -8.30
CA LYS A 86 -10.03 6.40 -9.27
C LYS A 86 -10.07 7.84 -9.75
N ASP A 87 -9.88 8.79 -8.84
CA ASP A 87 -10.19 10.19 -9.11
C ASP A 87 -8.97 10.97 -9.63
N VAL A 88 -7.73 10.58 -9.27
CA VAL A 88 -6.52 11.27 -9.74
C VAL A 88 -6.25 10.92 -11.20
N ASP A 89 -5.97 11.93 -12.03
CA ASP A 89 -5.43 11.71 -13.37
C ASP A 89 -3.94 11.33 -13.28
N LEU A 90 -3.61 10.13 -13.74
CA LEU A 90 -2.28 9.53 -13.66
C LEU A 90 -1.52 9.57 -15.00
N GLU A 91 -2.12 10.05 -16.07
CA GLU A 91 -1.53 9.97 -17.43
C GLU A 91 -0.20 10.72 -17.56
N ASN A 92 -0.04 11.80 -16.80
CA ASN A 92 1.13 12.66 -16.87
C ASN A 92 2.31 12.20 -15.99
N TYR A 93 2.22 11.06 -15.31
CA TYR A 93 3.25 10.54 -14.40
C TYR A 93 3.92 9.30 -14.98
N ASP A 94 5.15 9.04 -14.56
CA ASP A 94 5.90 7.83 -14.91
C ASP A 94 5.70 6.74 -13.85
N TYR A 95 5.61 7.16 -12.57
CA TYR A 95 5.46 6.27 -11.42
C TYR A 95 4.45 6.81 -10.43
N ILE A 96 3.82 5.91 -9.70
CA ILE A 96 2.86 6.23 -8.64
C ILE A 96 3.29 5.58 -7.33
N CYS A 97 3.26 6.36 -6.24
CA CYS A 97 3.53 5.91 -4.88
C CYS A 97 2.29 6.00 -4.02
N PHE A 98 2.17 5.13 -3.02
CA PHE A 98 1.20 5.29 -1.94
C PHE A 98 1.90 5.83 -0.69
N SER A 99 1.20 6.66 0.06
CA SER A 99 1.69 7.22 1.31
C SER A 99 0.60 7.18 2.37
N ASP A 100 0.93 6.59 3.51
CA ASP A 100 0.19 6.83 4.75
C ASP A 100 0.57 8.21 5.30
N GLN A 101 -0.15 8.74 6.27
CA GLN A 101 0.00 10.11 6.80
C GLN A 101 1.05 10.25 7.90
N ASP A 102 1.63 9.15 8.37
CA ASP A 102 2.29 9.05 9.69
C ASP A 102 3.70 8.47 9.66
N ASP A 103 4.28 8.28 8.47
CA ASP A 103 5.61 7.73 8.27
C ASP A 103 6.69 8.82 8.08
N ILE A 104 7.94 8.41 7.93
CA ILE A 104 9.05 9.29 7.56
C ILE A 104 9.84 8.62 6.43
N TRP A 105 9.82 9.21 5.24
CA TRP A 105 10.53 8.68 4.09
C TRP A 105 12.00 9.08 4.10
N TYR A 106 12.89 8.17 3.73
CA TYR A 106 14.29 8.56 3.47
C TYR A 106 14.39 9.35 2.18
N LYS A 107 15.30 10.31 2.10
CA LYS A 107 15.42 11.29 1.00
C LYS A 107 15.64 10.68 -0.38
N ASP A 108 16.09 9.44 -0.44
CA ASP A 108 16.37 8.67 -1.67
C ASP A 108 15.37 7.52 -1.92
N LYS A 109 14.27 7.46 -1.16
CA LYS A 109 13.30 6.36 -1.24
C LYS A 109 12.77 6.15 -2.64
N ILE A 110 12.26 7.20 -3.28
CA ILE A 110 11.63 7.08 -4.60
C ILE A 110 12.69 6.79 -5.67
N LYS A 111 13.80 7.53 -5.65
CA LYS A 111 14.91 7.29 -6.59
C LYS A 111 15.41 5.85 -6.53
N ASN A 112 15.72 5.34 -5.34
CA ASN A 112 16.17 3.95 -5.17
C ASN A 112 15.13 2.94 -5.69
N ALA A 113 13.86 3.18 -5.45
CA ALA A 113 12.80 2.30 -5.95
C ALA A 113 12.75 2.30 -7.50
N ILE A 114 12.87 3.46 -8.13
CA ILE A 114 12.90 3.58 -9.60
C ILE A 114 14.14 2.88 -10.16
N ASP A 115 15.31 3.09 -9.57
CA ASP A 115 16.54 2.41 -9.98
C ASP A 115 16.41 0.88 -9.91
N CYS A 116 15.78 0.38 -8.82
CA CYS A 116 15.48 -1.05 -8.66
C CYS A 116 14.48 -1.56 -9.71
N LEU A 117 13.43 -0.79 -10.02
CA LEU A 117 12.45 -1.14 -11.06
C LEU A 117 13.10 -1.26 -12.43
N VAL A 118 13.98 -0.33 -12.77
CA VAL A 118 14.73 -0.34 -14.05
C VAL A 118 15.70 -1.50 -14.09
N PHE A 119 16.54 -1.66 -13.07
CA PHE A 119 17.56 -2.70 -13.01
C PHE A 119 16.98 -4.12 -13.09
N ASN A 120 15.88 -4.37 -12.37
CA ASN A 120 15.23 -5.69 -12.33
C ASN A 120 14.16 -5.87 -13.42
N ASN A 121 14.00 -4.91 -14.33
CA ASN A 121 12.90 -4.88 -15.31
C ASN A 121 11.54 -5.20 -14.67
N ALA A 122 11.28 -4.62 -13.48
CA ALA A 122 10.07 -4.86 -12.73
C ALA A 122 9.01 -3.78 -13.01
N ASN A 123 7.74 -4.14 -12.80
CA ASN A 123 6.59 -3.25 -12.95
C ASN A 123 6.21 -2.57 -11.63
N CYS A 124 6.39 -3.27 -10.53
CA CYS A 124 6.03 -2.85 -9.20
C CYS A 124 7.17 -3.08 -8.21
N TYR A 125 7.26 -2.21 -7.22
CA TYR A 125 8.26 -2.23 -6.16
C TYR A 125 7.60 -2.12 -4.80
N SER A 126 8.17 -2.80 -3.83
CA SER A 126 7.97 -2.60 -2.39
C SER A 126 9.27 -2.86 -1.64
N SER A 127 9.32 -2.52 -0.36
CA SER A 127 10.54 -2.72 0.42
C SER A 127 10.26 -3.14 1.85
N ASN A 128 11.34 -3.57 2.54
CA ASN A 128 11.38 -3.63 3.99
C ASN A 128 11.19 -2.22 4.57
N VAL A 129 10.77 -2.16 5.84
CA VAL A 129 10.65 -0.91 6.60
C VAL A 129 11.30 -1.05 7.98
N ILE A 130 11.64 0.09 8.58
CA ILE A 130 12.05 0.14 9.99
C ILE A 130 10.84 0.57 10.83
N ALA A 131 10.25 -0.33 11.58
CA ALA A 131 9.24 0.02 12.57
C ALA A 131 9.85 0.94 13.62
N TYR A 132 9.27 2.15 13.77
CA TYR A 132 9.73 3.21 14.66
C TYR A 132 8.71 3.49 15.75
N TYR A 133 9.08 3.25 16.98
CA TYR A 133 8.21 3.33 18.16
C TYR A 133 8.39 4.66 18.91
N PRO A 134 7.36 5.14 19.66
CA PRO A 134 7.46 6.35 20.47
C PRO A 134 8.61 6.33 21.48
N SER A 135 9.05 5.14 21.90
CA SER A 135 10.21 4.96 22.78
C SER A 135 11.58 5.20 22.09
N GLY A 136 11.59 5.55 20.79
CA GLY A 136 12.81 5.63 19.97
C GLY A 136 13.32 4.25 19.46
N ARG A 137 12.73 3.14 19.90
CA ARG A 137 13.13 1.80 19.45
C ARG A 137 12.85 1.64 17.96
N LYS A 138 13.77 0.98 17.26
CA LYS A 138 13.68 0.67 15.83
C LYS A 138 13.85 -0.83 15.61
N ASN A 139 12.96 -1.43 14.81
CA ASN A 139 13.03 -2.84 14.44
C ASN A 139 12.82 -3.02 12.94
N LEU A 140 13.61 -3.86 12.31
CA LEU A 140 13.39 -4.25 10.91
C LEU A 140 12.10 -5.06 10.79
N VAL A 141 11.23 -4.65 9.87
CA VAL A 141 10.09 -5.45 9.40
C VAL A 141 10.48 -6.04 8.05
N ASP A 142 10.95 -7.28 8.09
CA ASP A 142 11.38 -7.99 6.89
C ASP A 142 10.18 -8.57 6.14
N LYS A 143 10.03 -8.16 4.88
CA LYS A 143 9.02 -8.62 3.91
C LYS A 143 9.64 -9.11 2.61
N ALA A 144 10.96 -9.02 2.46
CA ALA A 144 11.68 -9.33 1.23
C ALA A 144 12.07 -10.81 1.11
N GLN A 145 11.21 -11.70 1.57
CA GLN A 145 11.37 -13.13 1.32
C GLN A 145 11.02 -13.46 -0.13
N SER A 146 11.59 -14.54 -0.65
CA SER A 146 11.32 -15.03 -2.01
C SER A 146 9.82 -15.27 -2.22
N GLN A 147 9.28 -14.70 -3.29
CA GLN A 147 7.90 -14.88 -3.69
C GLN A 147 7.63 -16.35 -4.03
N THR A 148 6.44 -16.82 -3.69
CA THR A 148 5.96 -18.17 -4.04
C THR A 148 4.89 -18.11 -5.12
N GLN A 149 4.46 -19.27 -5.58
CA GLN A 149 3.54 -19.37 -6.71
C GLN A 149 2.21 -18.63 -6.47
N PHE A 150 1.69 -18.65 -5.23
CA PHE A 150 0.38 -18.11 -4.87
C PHE A 150 0.39 -17.25 -3.61
N ASP A 151 1.55 -16.74 -3.18
CA ASP A 151 1.68 -15.91 -1.97
C ASP A 151 0.76 -14.69 -1.99
N TYR A 152 0.55 -14.12 -3.15
CA TYR A 152 -0.24 -12.92 -3.35
C TYR A 152 -1.73 -13.07 -2.96
N PHE A 153 -2.28 -14.28 -2.91
CA PHE A 153 -3.62 -14.50 -2.35
C PHE A 153 -3.65 -14.46 -0.83
N PHE A 154 -2.50 -14.62 -0.17
CA PHE A 154 -2.41 -14.83 1.28
C PHE A 154 -1.65 -13.74 2.02
N GLU A 155 -0.93 -12.86 1.31
CA GLU A 155 -0.20 -11.76 1.92
C GLU A 155 0.13 -10.66 0.90
N ALA A 156 0.25 -9.42 1.39
CA ALA A 156 0.71 -8.28 0.59
C ALA A 156 2.23 -8.33 0.38
N ALA A 157 2.75 -7.61 -0.61
CA ALA A 157 4.19 -7.51 -0.89
C ALA A 157 4.98 -6.75 0.20
N GLY A 158 4.31 -6.25 1.21
CA GLY A 158 4.83 -5.40 2.28
C GLY A 158 3.83 -4.30 2.59
N PRO A 159 4.17 -3.32 3.44
CA PRO A 159 3.30 -2.17 3.70
C PRO A 159 3.04 -1.36 2.43
N GLY A 160 1.79 -0.98 2.19
CA GLY A 160 1.38 -0.22 1.00
C GLY A 160 2.14 1.08 0.81
N CYS A 161 2.50 1.77 1.89
CA CYS A 161 3.29 2.99 1.88
C CYS A 161 4.72 2.84 1.31
N THR A 162 5.17 1.60 1.05
CA THR A 162 6.43 1.33 0.36
C THR A 162 6.29 1.22 -1.15
N TYR A 163 5.07 1.11 -1.68
CA TYR A 163 4.83 0.80 -3.08
C TYR A 163 5.23 1.93 -4.01
N VAL A 164 5.95 1.57 -5.06
CA VAL A 164 6.25 2.41 -6.23
C VAL A 164 5.91 1.59 -7.48
N ILE A 165 5.03 2.09 -8.32
CA ILE A 165 4.36 1.34 -9.37
C ILE A 165 4.49 2.09 -10.68
N LYS A 166 4.84 1.40 -11.76
CA LYS A 166 4.81 1.98 -13.11
C LYS A 166 3.38 2.38 -13.46
N LYS A 167 3.24 3.53 -14.08
CA LYS A 167 1.95 4.12 -14.48
C LYS A 167 1.02 3.11 -15.15
N GLU A 168 1.54 2.38 -16.12
CA GLU A 168 0.75 1.45 -16.94
C GLU A 168 0.05 0.39 -16.07
N THR A 169 0.77 -0.15 -15.10
CA THR A 169 0.23 -1.17 -14.18
C THR A 169 -0.88 -0.60 -13.31
N LEU A 170 -0.69 0.63 -12.77
CA LEU A 170 -1.71 1.22 -11.91
C LEU A 170 -2.93 1.70 -12.72
N ILE A 171 -2.76 2.17 -13.95
CA ILE A 171 -3.87 2.52 -14.85
C ILE A 171 -4.71 1.28 -15.17
N GLU A 172 -4.09 0.12 -15.43
CA GLU A 172 -4.85 -1.12 -15.65
C GLU A 172 -5.61 -1.54 -14.37
N PHE A 173 -4.99 -1.42 -13.20
CA PHE A 173 -5.69 -1.67 -11.95
C PHE A 173 -6.84 -0.68 -11.73
N LYS A 174 -6.63 0.61 -12.01
CA LYS A 174 -7.69 1.64 -12.00
C LYS A 174 -8.87 1.25 -12.89
N LYS A 175 -8.63 0.86 -14.13
CA LYS A 175 -9.67 0.38 -15.06
C LYS A 175 -10.38 -0.84 -14.49
N PHE A 176 -9.63 -1.77 -13.91
CA PHE A 176 -10.19 -2.99 -13.32
C PHE A 176 -11.14 -2.68 -12.15
N ILE A 177 -10.75 -1.84 -11.19
CA ILE A 177 -11.62 -1.49 -10.04
C ILE A 177 -12.82 -0.62 -10.43
N ILE A 178 -12.74 0.17 -11.49
CA ILE A 178 -13.88 0.94 -12.02
C ILE A 178 -14.91 -0.01 -12.63
N ASN A 179 -14.47 -1.00 -13.41
CA ASN A 179 -15.34 -1.99 -14.05
C ASN A 179 -15.90 -3.02 -13.03
N ASN A 180 -15.20 -3.25 -11.92
CA ASN A 180 -15.58 -4.18 -10.86
C ASN A 180 -15.86 -3.43 -9.54
N LYS A 181 -16.85 -2.53 -9.55
CA LYS A 181 -17.15 -1.63 -8.43
C LYS A 181 -17.31 -2.33 -7.08
N ASN A 182 -17.93 -3.51 -7.06
CA ASN A 182 -18.14 -4.28 -5.83
C ASN A 182 -16.81 -4.75 -5.21
N ALA A 183 -15.82 -5.12 -6.01
CA ALA A 183 -14.52 -5.55 -5.53
C ALA A 183 -13.81 -4.44 -4.73
N ALA A 184 -13.81 -3.19 -5.23
CA ALA A 184 -13.20 -2.05 -4.55
C ALA A 184 -13.98 -1.61 -3.29
N GLN A 185 -15.28 -1.94 -3.19
CA GLN A 185 -16.08 -1.65 -1.99
C GLN A 185 -15.88 -2.70 -0.90
N ASP A 186 -15.68 -3.95 -1.27
CA ASP A 186 -15.69 -5.10 -0.38
C ASP A 186 -14.31 -5.47 0.15
N ILE A 187 -13.23 -5.23 -0.62
CA ILE A 187 -11.86 -5.58 -0.24
C ILE A 187 -11.25 -4.45 0.59
N CYS A 188 -10.90 -4.75 1.84
CA CYS A 188 -10.48 -3.74 2.81
C CYS A 188 -9.05 -3.21 2.57
N LEU A 189 -8.14 -4.04 2.06
CA LEU A 189 -6.72 -3.72 1.92
C LEU A 189 -6.37 -3.51 0.45
N HIS A 190 -6.25 -2.24 0.05
CA HIS A 190 -5.94 -1.82 -1.31
C HIS A 190 -4.57 -2.31 -1.82
N ASP A 191 -3.59 -2.32 -0.93
CA ASP A 191 -2.21 -2.75 -1.19
C ASP A 191 -2.14 -4.26 -1.46
N TRP A 192 -2.81 -5.08 -0.64
CA TRP A 192 -2.89 -6.51 -0.88
C TRP A 192 -3.64 -6.82 -2.18
N PHE A 193 -4.75 -6.12 -2.45
CA PHE A 193 -5.51 -6.33 -3.68
C PHE A 193 -4.71 -5.95 -4.93
N LEU A 194 -3.99 -4.82 -4.89
CA LEU A 194 -3.11 -4.42 -6.00
C LEU A 194 -1.98 -5.43 -6.23
N TYR A 195 -1.35 -5.93 -5.16
CA TYR A 195 -0.34 -6.99 -5.28
C TYR A 195 -0.92 -8.25 -5.92
N SER A 196 -2.09 -8.69 -5.47
CA SER A 196 -2.77 -9.85 -6.04
C SER A 196 -3.12 -9.64 -7.52
N PHE A 197 -3.66 -8.48 -7.86
CA PHE A 197 -3.97 -8.11 -9.24
C PHE A 197 -2.71 -8.13 -10.13
N ALA A 198 -1.64 -7.50 -9.69
CA ALA A 198 -0.40 -7.44 -10.45
C ALA A 198 0.16 -8.85 -10.72
N ARG A 199 0.19 -9.70 -9.68
CA ARG A 199 0.71 -11.07 -9.79
C ARG A 199 -0.16 -11.97 -10.68
N THR A 200 -1.48 -11.87 -10.62
CA THR A 200 -2.39 -12.65 -11.49
C THR A 200 -2.32 -12.21 -12.95
N ARG A 201 -1.89 -10.97 -13.22
CA ARG A 201 -1.66 -10.41 -14.57
C ARG A 201 -0.21 -10.58 -15.05
N ASN A 202 0.62 -11.35 -14.32
CA ASN A 202 2.03 -11.59 -14.64
C ASN A 202 2.91 -10.31 -14.63
N TYR A 203 2.48 -9.25 -13.94
CA TYR A 203 3.35 -8.12 -13.67
C TYR A 203 4.44 -8.52 -12.68
N SER A 204 5.69 -8.21 -13.01
CA SER A 204 6.82 -8.47 -12.14
C SER A 204 6.83 -7.51 -10.95
N TRP A 205 7.02 -8.06 -9.76
CA TRP A 205 7.09 -7.33 -8.51
C TRP A 205 8.43 -7.55 -7.83
N TYR A 206 9.17 -6.50 -7.58
CA TYR A 206 10.43 -6.54 -6.84
C TYR A 206 10.21 -6.13 -5.39
N ILE A 207 10.65 -6.95 -4.44
CA ILE A 207 10.57 -6.67 -3.00
C ILE A 207 11.99 -6.45 -2.49
N ASP A 208 12.33 -5.21 -2.17
CA ASP A 208 13.67 -4.82 -1.76
C ASP A 208 13.92 -5.14 -0.28
N ARG A 209 15.11 -5.67 0.00
CA ARG A 209 15.59 -5.91 1.38
C ARG A 209 15.99 -4.63 2.08
N LYS A 210 16.37 -3.59 1.34
CA LYS A 210 16.77 -2.30 1.91
C LYS A 210 15.54 -1.55 2.41
N PRO A 211 15.44 -1.21 3.71
CA PRO A 211 14.36 -0.36 4.20
C PRO A 211 14.52 1.06 3.67
N THR A 212 13.41 1.69 3.27
CA THR A 212 13.40 3.01 2.63
C THR A 212 12.71 4.08 3.46
N MET A 213 12.23 3.72 4.66
CA MET A 213 11.48 4.63 5.51
C MET A 213 11.43 4.16 6.97
N LEU A 214 11.11 5.09 7.85
CA LEU A 214 10.66 4.79 9.21
C LEU A 214 9.14 4.62 9.19
N TYR A 215 8.68 3.43 9.48
CA TYR A 215 7.27 3.07 9.58
C TYR A 215 6.81 3.29 11.02
N ARG A 216 6.12 4.39 11.26
CA ARG A 216 5.74 4.83 12.60
C ARG A 216 4.75 3.85 13.24
N GLN A 217 4.97 3.57 14.52
CA GLN A 217 4.12 2.68 15.32
C GLN A 217 3.44 3.49 16.43
N HIS A 218 2.13 3.54 16.40
CA HIS A 218 1.29 4.17 17.43
C HIS A 218 -0.02 3.37 17.60
N GLU A 219 -0.83 3.73 18.61
CA GLU A 219 -2.04 2.97 18.95
C GLU A 219 -3.11 2.99 17.86
N ASN A 220 -3.10 4.00 16.99
CA ASN A 220 -4.10 4.20 15.94
C ASN A 220 -3.74 3.53 14.61
N ASN A 221 -2.58 2.87 14.47
CA ASN A 221 -2.25 2.15 13.23
C ASN A 221 -3.32 1.09 12.91
N GLN A 222 -3.83 1.09 11.68
CA GLN A 222 -4.81 0.10 11.23
C GLN A 222 -4.18 -1.30 11.16
N VAL A 223 -2.97 -1.39 10.61
CA VAL A 223 -2.17 -2.61 10.51
C VAL A 223 -0.75 -2.26 10.95
N GLY A 224 -0.41 -2.49 12.21
CA GLY A 224 0.92 -2.19 12.73
C GLY A 224 1.75 -3.45 13.00
N ALA A 225 3.08 -3.27 13.16
CA ALA A 225 3.99 -4.31 13.68
C ALA A 225 3.74 -4.60 15.19
N ASN A 226 2.54 -4.39 15.65
CA ASN A 226 2.15 -4.32 17.07
C ASN A 226 2.34 -5.64 17.82
N ILE A 227 3.21 -5.61 18.83
CA ILE A 227 3.45 -6.69 19.80
C ILE A 227 2.56 -6.51 21.06
N SER A 228 1.72 -5.46 21.13
CA SER A 228 0.93 -5.15 22.34
C SER A 228 -0.20 -6.17 22.61
N PHE A 229 -0.61 -6.31 23.88
CA PHE A 229 -1.73 -7.17 24.29
C PHE A 229 -3.05 -6.79 23.60
N LYS A 230 -3.31 -5.49 23.40
CA LYS A 230 -4.49 -4.98 22.65
C LYS A 230 -4.49 -5.46 21.20
N ALA A 231 -3.31 -5.46 20.53
CA ALA A 231 -3.18 -5.95 19.16
C ALA A 231 -3.39 -7.47 19.07
N LYS A 232 -2.94 -8.24 20.08
CA LYS A 232 -3.23 -9.68 20.18
C LYS A 232 -4.74 -9.94 20.31
N TYR A 233 -5.44 -9.14 21.12
CA TYR A 233 -6.90 -9.27 21.30
C TYR A 233 -7.67 -8.90 20.02
N LYS A 234 -7.26 -7.83 19.33
CA LYS A 234 -7.82 -7.43 18.02
C LYS A 234 -7.61 -8.54 16.97
N ARG A 235 -6.42 -9.16 16.95
CA ARG A 235 -6.13 -10.31 16.07
C ARG A 235 -6.97 -11.54 16.39
N LEU A 236 -7.19 -11.85 17.67
CA LEU A 236 -8.10 -12.93 18.10
C LEU A 236 -9.53 -12.68 17.60
N GLY A 237 -10.02 -11.46 17.67
CA GLY A 237 -11.31 -11.07 17.09
C GLY A 237 -11.38 -11.27 15.58
N LEU A 238 -10.33 -10.90 14.86
CA LEU A 238 -10.23 -11.11 13.40
C LEU A 238 -10.20 -12.61 13.03
N VAL A 239 -9.48 -13.42 13.81
CA VAL A 239 -9.46 -14.89 13.64
C VAL A 239 -10.85 -15.48 13.91
N ARG A 240 -11.49 -15.10 15.02
CA ARG A 240 -12.84 -15.56 15.39
C ARG A 240 -13.88 -15.21 14.31
N ASN A 241 -13.80 -14.04 13.71
CA ASN A 241 -14.72 -13.57 12.66
C ASN A 241 -14.35 -14.09 11.27
N LYS A 242 -13.33 -14.96 11.15
CA LYS A 242 -12.82 -15.49 9.87
C LYS A 242 -12.49 -14.39 8.86
N TRP A 243 -12.11 -13.18 9.34
CA TRP A 243 -11.86 -12.00 8.51
C TRP A 243 -10.82 -12.28 7.41
N TYR A 244 -9.69 -12.85 7.79
CA TYR A 244 -8.62 -13.18 6.86
C TYR A 244 -9.09 -14.09 5.72
N ARG A 245 -9.83 -15.15 6.06
CA ARG A 245 -10.38 -16.07 5.05
C ARG A 245 -11.36 -15.35 4.11
N LYS A 246 -12.21 -14.46 4.67
CA LYS A 246 -13.14 -13.67 3.87
C LYS A 246 -12.39 -12.77 2.89
N GLU A 247 -11.32 -12.09 3.31
CA GLU A 247 -10.53 -11.25 2.42
C GLU A 247 -9.84 -12.07 1.31
N VAL A 248 -9.20 -13.21 1.64
CA VAL A 248 -8.64 -14.14 0.64
C VAL A 248 -9.71 -14.54 -0.39
N THR A 249 -10.91 -14.92 0.07
CA THR A 249 -12.01 -15.32 -0.83
C THR A 249 -12.49 -14.17 -1.70
N LYS A 250 -12.63 -12.96 -1.15
CA LYS A 250 -13.04 -11.78 -1.91
C LYS A 250 -12.03 -11.44 -3.01
N ILE A 251 -10.74 -11.44 -2.67
CA ILE A 251 -9.66 -11.18 -3.64
C ILE A 251 -9.68 -12.24 -4.74
N ALA A 252 -9.73 -13.52 -4.40
CA ALA A 252 -9.75 -14.60 -5.36
C ALA A 252 -10.96 -14.53 -6.31
N ASN A 253 -12.16 -14.27 -5.76
CA ASN A 253 -13.38 -14.12 -6.56
C ASN A 253 -13.33 -12.88 -7.46
N ALA A 254 -12.81 -11.76 -6.95
CA ALA A 254 -12.72 -10.51 -7.73
C ALA A 254 -11.79 -10.66 -8.94
N LEU A 255 -10.70 -11.40 -8.79
CA LEU A 255 -9.72 -11.62 -9.85
C LEU A 255 -10.18 -12.67 -10.88
N ALA A 256 -11.27 -13.40 -10.57
CA ALA A 256 -11.86 -14.43 -11.43
C ALA A 256 -10.79 -15.39 -12.03
N ASP A 257 -9.79 -15.74 -11.20
CA ASP A 257 -8.67 -16.56 -11.64
C ASP A 257 -9.01 -18.04 -11.46
N ASP A 258 -8.88 -18.84 -12.52
CA ASP A 258 -9.01 -20.31 -12.49
C ASP A 258 -7.83 -20.97 -11.76
N SER A 259 -7.17 -20.23 -10.88
CA SER A 259 -6.03 -20.72 -10.11
C SER A 259 -6.39 -21.89 -9.20
N PHE A 260 -5.35 -22.67 -8.89
CA PHE A 260 -5.45 -23.73 -7.89
C PHE A 260 -6.11 -23.24 -6.57
N VAL A 261 -5.80 -22.00 -6.14
CA VAL A 261 -6.35 -21.43 -4.90
C VAL A 261 -7.86 -21.24 -5.00
N ASN A 262 -8.34 -20.61 -6.07
CA ASN A 262 -9.77 -20.35 -6.26
C ASN A 262 -10.57 -21.64 -6.34
N ASN A 263 -10.06 -22.63 -7.07
CA ASN A 263 -10.65 -23.97 -7.17
C ASN A 263 -10.73 -24.68 -5.81
N GLN A 264 -9.76 -24.50 -4.91
CA GLN A 264 -9.82 -25.12 -3.58
C GLN A 264 -10.73 -24.36 -2.61
N LEU A 265 -10.81 -23.01 -2.70
CA LEU A 265 -11.70 -22.23 -1.86
C LEU A 265 -13.17 -22.62 -2.01
N GLY A 266 -13.59 -23.03 -3.22
CA GLY A 266 -14.93 -23.54 -3.50
C GLY A 266 -15.25 -24.94 -2.95
N LYS A 267 -14.23 -25.75 -2.57
CA LYS A 267 -14.40 -27.13 -2.08
C LYS A 267 -14.59 -27.28 -0.56
N GLY A 268 -14.89 -26.19 0.13
CA GLY A 268 -15.19 -26.20 1.56
C GLY A 268 -14.04 -26.72 2.43
N TYR A 269 -14.33 -27.70 3.30
CA TYR A 269 -13.35 -28.25 4.26
C TYR A 269 -12.18 -28.98 3.55
N ILE A 270 -12.48 -29.80 2.54
CA ILE A 270 -11.47 -30.55 1.78
C ILE A 270 -10.50 -29.59 1.08
N GLY A 271 -11.03 -28.55 0.42
CA GLY A 271 -10.19 -27.54 -0.22
C GLY A 271 -9.30 -26.81 0.76
N ASN A 272 -9.79 -26.48 1.96
CA ASN A 272 -8.98 -25.86 3.01
C ASN A 272 -7.84 -26.77 3.48
N LEU A 273 -8.08 -28.07 3.61
CA LEU A 273 -7.05 -29.05 3.98
C LEU A 273 -5.97 -29.11 2.90
N ILE A 274 -6.36 -29.14 1.62
CA ILE A 274 -5.42 -29.14 0.49
C ILE A 274 -4.58 -27.86 0.49
N LEU A 275 -5.19 -26.68 0.71
CA LEU A 275 -4.46 -25.42 0.83
C LEU A 275 -3.48 -25.44 2.01
N ALA A 276 -3.89 -25.96 3.17
CA ALA A 276 -3.00 -26.09 4.33
C ALA A 276 -1.80 -26.99 4.05
N LEU A 277 -2.01 -28.12 3.35
CA LEU A 277 -0.95 -29.03 2.94
C LEU A 277 -0.03 -28.46 1.85
N SER A 278 -0.49 -27.43 1.13
CA SER A 278 0.26 -26.74 0.06
C SER A 278 0.95 -25.46 0.55
N PHE A 279 1.16 -25.33 1.85
CA PHE A 279 1.67 -24.12 2.52
C PHE A 279 2.91 -23.51 1.83
N TRP A 280 3.86 -24.32 1.34
CA TRP A 280 5.07 -23.83 0.67
C TRP A 280 4.81 -23.08 -0.65
N LYS A 281 3.63 -23.28 -1.28
CA LYS A 281 3.22 -22.55 -2.48
C LYS A 281 2.45 -21.26 -2.16
N LEU A 282 1.97 -21.13 -0.93
CA LEU A 282 0.98 -20.13 -0.51
C LEU A 282 1.56 -19.00 0.33
N ARG A 283 2.69 -19.20 0.98
CA ARG A 283 3.28 -18.23 1.90
C ARG A 283 4.78 -18.13 1.70
N ARG A 284 5.28 -16.90 1.76
CA ARG A 284 6.72 -16.65 1.78
C ARG A 284 7.28 -17.11 3.13
N LYS A 285 8.40 -17.83 3.11
CA LYS A 285 9.09 -18.25 4.33
C LYS A 285 9.76 -17.04 4.96
N LYS A 286 9.55 -16.80 6.24
CA LYS A 286 10.43 -15.90 6.99
C LYS A 286 11.81 -16.53 7.06
N ALA A 287 12.85 -15.71 6.92
CA ALA A 287 14.19 -16.12 7.31
C ALA A 287 14.16 -16.37 8.84
N ASP A 288 14.68 -17.51 9.26
CA ASP A 288 14.82 -17.87 10.68
C ASP A 288 15.78 -16.91 11.37
#